data_4645c917986be49606f9cf720c3bf00b
#
_entry.id   4645c917986be49606f9cf720c3bf00b
#
_cell.length_a   1.000
_cell.length_b   1.000
_cell.length_c   1.000
_cell.angle_alpha   90.00
_cell.angle_beta   90.00
_cell.angle_gamma   90.00
#
_symmetry.space_group_name_H-M   'P 1'
#
loop_
_entity.id
_entity.type
_entity.pdbx_description
1 polymer ?
#
loop_
_entity_poly.entity_id
_entity_poly.type
_entity_poly.pdbx_seq_one_letter_code
_entity_poly.pdbx_strand_id
1 'polypeptide(L)'
;MLYWYKQSAKKPLELMFVYNFKEQTENNSVPSRFSPECPNSSHLFLHLHTLQPEDSALYLCASSPSSGGGADTQYFGPGTRLTVLD
;
A
#
# COMPACT_ATOMS: atom_id res chain seq x y z
N MET A 1 12.71 -0.33 -1.98
CA MET A 1 11.37 -0.60 -2.52
C MET A 1 10.32 -0.03 -1.60
N LEU A 2 9.17 0.34 -2.15
CA LEU A 2 8.07 0.91 -1.39
C LEU A 2 6.83 0.05 -1.55
N TYR A 3 6.06 -0.06 -0.48
CA TYR A 3 4.92 -0.98 -0.41
C TYR A 3 3.72 -0.29 0.20
N TRP A 4 2.52 -0.64 -0.28
CA TRP A 4 1.28 -0.34 0.41
C TRP A 4 0.57 -1.63 0.76
N TYR A 5 0.14 -1.73 2.02
CA TYR A 5 -0.65 -2.86 2.54
C TYR A 5 -1.99 -2.36 3.06
N LYS A 6 -2.95 -3.25 3.05
CA LYS A 6 -4.28 -2.99 3.62
C LYS A 6 -4.59 -4.08 4.65
N GLN A 7 -5.07 -3.67 5.81
CA GLN A 7 -5.50 -4.61 6.84
C GLN A 7 -6.91 -4.24 7.29
N SER A 8 -7.88 -5.04 6.84
CA SER A 8 -9.26 -4.93 7.27
C SER A 8 -9.46 -5.67 8.59
N ALA A 9 -10.53 -5.33 9.31
CA ALA A 9 -10.81 -5.97 10.59
C ALA A 9 -10.93 -7.49 10.41
N LYS A 10 -10.25 -8.25 11.27
CA LYS A 10 -10.31 -9.71 11.29
C LYS A 10 -9.84 -10.38 9.99
N LYS A 11 -9.07 -9.68 9.19
CA LYS A 11 -8.51 -10.24 7.96
C LYS A 11 -7.00 -10.12 7.98
N PRO A 12 -6.31 -11.00 7.24
CA PRO A 12 -4.86 -10.91 7.17
C PRO A 12 -4.42 -9.64 6.44
N LEU A 13 -3.17 -9.28 6.67
CA LEU A 13 -2.54 -8.17 5.97
C LEU A 13 -2.46 -8.49 4.49
N GLU A 14 -2.88 -7.56 3.65
CA GLU A 14 -2.90 -7.75 2.20
C GLU A 14 -1.94 -6.78 1.53
N LEU A 15 -1.03 -7.30 0.73
CA LEU A 15 -0.15 -6.46 -0.10
C LEU A 15 -0.96 -5.91 -1.26
N MET A 16 -0.89 -4.59 -1.45
CA MET A 16 -1.61 -3.91 -2.54
C MET A 16 -0.68 -3.62 -3.72
N PHE A 17 0.38 -2.85 -3.47
CA PHE A 17 1.30 -2.38 -4.51
C PHE A 17 2.73 -2.47 -4.03
N VAL A 18 3.63 -2.74 -4.98
CA VAL A 18 5.08 -2.64 -4.75
C VAL A 18 5.68 -1.77 -5.84
N TYR A 19 6.55 -0.85 -5.45
CA TYR A 19 7.26 0.02 -6.37
C TYR A 19 8.76 -0.09 -6.17
N ASN A 20 9.49 -0.15 -7.27
CA ASN A 20 10.95 -0.11 -7.29
C ASN A 20 11.37 1.07 -8.15
N PHE A 21 11.89 2.13 -7.52
CA PHE A 21 12.31 3.34 -8.25
C PHE A 21 11.23 3.87 -9.19
N LYS A 22 10.04 4.14 -8.65
CA LYS A 22 8.93 4.70 -9.42
C LYS A 22 8.24 3.70 -10.35
N GLU A 23 8.74 2.48 -10.45
CA GLU A 23 8.16 1.47 -11.32
C GLU A 23 7.35 0.48 -10.51
N GLN A 24 6.09 0.32 -10.88
CA GLN A 24 5.21 -0.64 -10.21
C GLN A 24 5.64 -2.05 -10.60
N THR A 25 6.00 -2.85 -9.60
CA THR A 25 6.42 -4.23 -9.83
C THR A 25 5.33 -5.24 -9.45
N GLU A 26 4.37 -4.85 -8.63
CA GLU A 26 3.24 -5.72 -8.27
C GLU A 26 1.96 -4.93 -8.07
N ASN A 27 0.86 -5.53 -8.50
CA ASN A 27 -0.48 -5.01 -8.30
C ASN A 27 -1.39 -6.22 -8.07
N ASN A 28 -1.81 -6.43 -6.83
CA ASN A 28 -2.55 -7.63 -6.45
C ASN A 28 -4.04 -7.48 -6.61
N SER A 29 -4.49 -7.23 -7.84
CA SER A 29 -5.92 -7.12 -8.16
C SER A 29 -6.63 -6.05 -7.34
N VAL A 30 -5.96 -4.93 -7.13
CA VAL A 30 -6.53 -3.82 -6.37
C VAL A 30 -7.54 -3.10 -7.25
N PRO A 31 -8.73 -2.77 -6.72
CA PRO A 31 -9.72 -2.03 -7.52
C PRO A 31 -9.15 -0.73 -8.09
N SER A 32 -9.61 -0.35 -9.27
CA SER A 32 -9.08 0.82 -9.96
C SER A 32 -9.35 2.14 -9.23
N ARG A 33 -10.27 2.15 -8.29
CA ARG A 33 -10.51 3.34 -7.48
C ARG A 33 -9.39 3.63 -6.48
N PHE A 34 -8.45 2.71 -6.33
CA PHE A 34 -7.24 2.89 -5.53
C PHE A 34 -6.11 3.23 -6.49
N SER A 35 -5.55 4.41 -6.36
CA SER A 35 -4.62 4.95 -7.33
C SER A 35 -3.27 5.25 -6.67
N PRO A 36 -2.25 4.44 -6.95
CA PRO A 36 -0.92 4.73 -6.40
C PRO A 36 -0.23 5.81 -7.22
N GLU A 37 0.60 6.61 -6.55
CA GLU A 37 1.41 7.63 -7.21
C GLU A 37 2.79 7.64 -6.58
N CYS A 38 3.81 7.40 -7.39
CA CYS A 38 5.19 7.33 -6.93
C CYS A 38 6.03 8.37 -7.65
N PRO A 39 6.10 9.60 -7.13
CA PRO A 39 6.85 10.67 -7.81
C PRO A 39 8.36 10.49 -7.73
N ASN A 40 8.85 9.80 -6.73
CA ASN A 40 10.28 9.54 -6.57
C ASN A 40 10.47 8.29 -5.71
N SER A 41 11.73 7.94 -5.45
CA SER A 41 12.06 6.71 -4.72
C SER A 41 11.76 6.77 -3.21
N SER A 42 11.34 7.93 -2.72
CA SER A 42 11.09 8.13 -1.29
C SER A 42 9.62 8.34 -0.95
N HIS A 43 8.76 8.44 -1.94
CA HIS A 43 7.34 8.73 -1.71
C HIS A 43 6.46 7.81 -2.54
N LEU A 44 5.46 7.26 -1.89
CA LEU A 44 4.44 6.47 -2.56
C LEU A 44 3.09 6.87 -1.96
N PHE A 45 2.31 7.62 -2.73
CA PHE A 45 0.99 8.06 -2.31
C PHE A 45 -0.05 7.03 -2.71
N LEU A 46 -1.09 6.94 -1.91
CA LEU A 46 -2.25 6.12 -2.22
C LEU A 46 -3.48 7.01 -2.22
N HIS A 47 -4.11 7.14 -3.37
CA HIS A 47 -5.32 7.92 -3.53
C HIS A 47 -6.52 6.98 -3.61
N LEU A 48 -7.57 7.26 -2.86
CA LEU A 48 -8.79 6.49 -2.89
C LEU A 48 -9.92 7.35 -3.43
N HIS A 49 -10.62 6.82 -4.42
CA HIS A 49 -11.72 7.53 -5.06
C HIS A 49 -13.02 6.76 -4.84
N THR A 50 -14.14 7.48 -4.79
CA THR A 50 -15.46 6.85 -4.67
C THR A 50 -15.50 5.82 -3.55
N LEU A 51 -15.26 6.29 -2.32
CA LEU A 51 -15.09 5.41 -1.17
C LEU A 51 -16.30 4.52 -0.93
N GLN A 52 -16.01 3.27 -0.58
CA GLN A 52 -17.02 2.25 -0.25
C GLN A 52 -16.82 1.85 1.21
N PRO A 53 -17.86 1.37 1.92
CA PRO A 53 -17.69 0.92 3.30
C PRO A 53 -16.62 -0.15 3.47
N GLU A 54 -16.45 -1.03 2.49
CA GLU A 54 -15.42 -2.07 2.54
C GLU A 54 -14.00 -1.53 2.41
N ASP A 55 -13.83 -0.24 2.11
CA ASP A 55 -12.51 0.37 2.09
C ASP A 55 -12.02 0.72 3.49
N SER A 56 -12.87 0.59 4.49
CA SER A 56 -12.49 0.82 5.88
C SER A 56 -11.41 -0.17 6.29
N ALA A 57 -10.26 0.34 6.70
CA ALA A 57 -9.11 -0.50 7.01
C ALA A 57 -7.99 0.34 7.61
N LEU A 58 -6.95 -0.34 8.07
CA LEU A 58 -5.67 0.27 8.37
C LEU A 58 -4.80 0.14 7.13
N TYR A 59 -4.28 1.25 6.66
CA TYR A 59 -3.39 1.27 5.49
C TYR A 59 -1.97 1.51 5.96
N LEU A 60 -1.07 0.60 5.61
CA LEU A 60 0.31 0.63 6.07
C LEU A 60 1.25 0.79 4.89
N CYS A 61 2.18 1.73 5.03
CA CYS A 61 3.25 1.92 4.07
C CYS A 61 4.51 1.30 4.64
N ALA A 62 5.28 0.65 3.79
CA ALA A 62 6.54 0.04 4.19
C ALA A 62 7.62 0.35 3.18
N SER A 63 8.87 0.22 3.60
CA SER A 63 10.02 0.38 2.72
C SER A 63 11.04 -0.70 3.00
N SER A 64 11.84 -1.03 2.00
CA SER A 64 13.00 -1.89 2.18
C SER A 64 14.19 -1.29 1.46
N PRO A 65 15.41 -1.49 1.98
CA PRO A 65 16.59 -0.78 1.47
C PRO A 65 17.09 -1.30 0.13
N SER A 66 16.77 -2.51 -0.24
CA SER A 66 17.37 -3.14 -1.39
C SER A 66 16.31 -3.56 -2.40
N SER A 67 16.69 -3.61 -3.64
CA SER A 67 15.83 -4.05 -4.72
C SER A 67 16.06 -5.50 -5.11
N GLY A 68 16.99 -6.18 -4.51
CA GLY A 68 17.50 -7.41 -5.09
C GLY A 68 17.13 -8.69 -4.39
N GLY A 69 16.65 -8.67 -3.21
CA GLY A 69 16.51 -9.91 -2.51
C GLY A 69 15.14 -10.11 -1.90
N GLY A 70 14.66 -11.29 -1.90
CA GLY A 70 13.40 -11.60 -1.25
C GLY A 70 13.47 -11.64 0.26
N ALA A 71 14.61 -11.36 0.85
CA ALA A 71 14.83 -11.48 2.28
C ALA A 71 15.06 -10.14 2.98
N ASP A 72 14.81 -9.03 2.30
CA ASP A 72 15.07 -7.73 2.89
C ASP A 72 14.07 -7.39 3.99
N THR A 73 14.59 -6.77 5.05
CA THR A 73 13.74 -6.28 6.12
C THR A 73 12.88 -5.14 5.62
N GLN A 74 11.61 -5.19 5.93
CA GLN A 74 10.68 -4.10 5.64
C GLN A 74 10.47 -3.26 6.88
N TYR A 75 10.47 -1.95 6.71
CA TYR A 75 10.24 -1.00 7.79
C TYR A 75 8.89 -0.34 7.57
N PHE A 76 8.00 -0.45 8.55
CA PHE A 76 6.63 0.00 8.43
C PHE A 76 6.43 1.36 9.09
N GLY A 77 5.60 2.19 8.47
CA GLY A 77 5.12 3.40 9.11
C GLY A 77 4.02 3.08 10.12
N PRO A 78 3.51 4.12 10.78
CA PRO A 78 2.50 3.92 11.84
C PRO A 78 1.12 3.54 11.33
N GLY A 79 0.89 3.70 10.03
CA GLY A 79 -0.40 3.38 9.43
C GLY A 79 -1.39 4.53 9.48
N THR A 80 -2.37 4.45 8.61
CA THR A 80 -3.48 5.40 8.54
C THR A 80 -4.78 4.60 8.60
N ARG A 81 -5.62 4.93 9.59
CA ARG A 81 -6.91 4.26 9.71
C ARG A 81 -7.97 5.05 8.95
N LEU A 82 -8.62 4.38 8.03
CA LEU A 82 -9.72 4.93 7.26
C LEU A 82 -11.02 4.29 7.72
N THR A 83 -12.02 5.12 7.98
CA THR A 83 -13.37 4.65 8.29
C THR A 83 -14.33 5.27 7.28
N VAL A 84 -15.08 4.44 6.59
CA VAL A 84 -16.09 4.88 5.64
C VAL A 84 -17.44 4.45 6.17
N LEU A 85 -18.30 5.42 6.47
CA LEU A 85 -19.62 5.16 7.03
C LEU A 85 -20.66 5.01 5.92
N ASP A 86 -21.67 4.21 6.20
CA ASP A 86 -22.80 4.03 5.28
C ASP A 86 -23.72 5.25 5.23
#